data_31d2ea9c172f1570b077a1ab0c3aefcd
#
_entry.id   31d2ea9c172f1570b077a1ab0c3aefcd
#
_cell.length_a   1.000
_cell.length_b   1.000
_cell.length_c   1.000
_cell.angle_alpha   90.00
_cell.angle_beta   90.00
_cell.angle_gamma   90.00
#
_symmetry.space_group_name_H-M   'P 1'
#
loop_
_entity.id
_entity.type
_entity.pdbx_description
1 polymer ?
#
loop_
_entity_poly.entity_id
_entity_poly.type
_entity_poly.pdbx_seq_one_letter_code
_entity_poly.pdbx_strand_id
1 'polypeptide(L)'
;RYGTVTGVQTCALPISYQGTTSTGRVKEIIGINEELQGRTVVIVEDIVDTGKTMKRMLESLGTRNPDSLHICTLLVKPNKLEENLNIEYAAMEIPNDFIVGYGLDYDQQGRNLRDIYTVMED
;
A
#
# COMPACT_ATOMS: atom_id res chain seq x y z
N ARG A 1 -26.01 10.51 3.82
CA ARG A 1 -25.59 10.88 5.20
C ARG A 1 -24.37 10.04 5.54
N TYR A 2 -23.22 10.65 5.62
CA TYR A 2 -22.00 9.97 6.02
C TYR A 2 -22.00 9.83 7.54
N GLY A 3 -21.90 8.61 8.04
CA GLY A 3 -21.75 8.35 9.46
C GLY A 3 -20.35 8.82 9.94
N THR A 4 -20.30 9.47 11.08
CA THR A 4 -19.02 9.82 11.70
C THR A 4 -18.49 8.59 12.42
N VAL A 5 -17.35 8.06 11.97
CA VAL A 5 -16.61 7.04 12.72
C VAL A 5 -15.77 7.78 13.74
N THR A 6 -16.12 7.65 15.01
CA THR A 6 -15.37 8.25 16.11
C THR A 6 -14.24 7.32 16.56
N GLY A 7 -13.08 7.89 16.86
CA GLY A 7 -11.91 7.13 17.36
C GLY A 7 -10.99 6.55 16.28
N VAL A 8 -11.26 6.79 14.99
CA VAL A 8 -10.32 6.49 13.91
C VAL A 8 -9.54 7.75 13.56
N GLN A 9 -8.23 7.64 13.62
CA GLN A 9 -7.31 8.69 13.21
C GLN A 9 -6.62 8.22 11.92
N THR A 10 -6.71 9.02 10.87
CA THR A 10 -6.06 8.79 9.59
C THR A 10 -4.83 9.67 9.43
N CYS A 11 -3.72 9.09 9.04
CA CYS A 11 -2.54 9.83 8.58
C CYS A 11 -2.11 9.30 7.21
N ALA A 12 -1.77 10.21 6.30
CA ALA A 12 -1.18 9.87 5.03
C ALA A 12 0.34 9.87 5.14
N LEU A 13 0.97 8.78 4.70
CA LEU A 13 2.42 8.67 4.63
C LEU A 13 2.84 8.96 3.19
N PRO A 14 3.56 10.05 2.92
CA PRO A 14 4.16 10.24 1.61
C PRO A 14 5.34 9.27 1.45
N ILE A 15 5.12 8.19 0.75
CA ILE A 15 6.19 7.32 0.28
C ILE A 15 6.60 7.82 -1.10
N SER A 16 7.74 8.47 -1.20
CA SER A 16 8.26 8.87 -2.49
C SER A 16 9.12 7.76 -3.08
N TYR A 17 8.66 7.16 -4.17
CA TYR A 17 9.51 6.36 -5.04
C TYR A 17 10.41 7.31 -5.85
N GLN A 18 11.67 7.41 -5.49
CA GLN A 18 12.69 8.00 -6.36
C GLN A 18 13.42 6.89 -7.10
N GLY A 19 13.08 6.75 -8.39
CA GLY A 19 13.88 6.04 -9.38
C GLY A 19 13.58 4.55 -9.52
N THR A 20 13.59 4.11 -10.76
CA THR A 20 13.42 2.72 -11.23
C THR A 20 14.63 1.82 -10.98
N THR A 21 15.63 2.29 -10.26
CA THR A 21 16.82 1.49 -9.93
C THR A 21 16.78 1.01 -8.49
N SER A 22 16.75 -0.28 -8.37
CA SER A 22 16.74 -1.07 -7.15
C SER A 22 18.02 -0.93 -6.31
N THR A 23 18.34 0.26 -5.86
CA THR A 23 19.30 0.44 -4.78
C THR A 23 18.54 0.57 -3.47
N GLY A 24 18.09 -0.51 -2.94
CA GLY A 24 17.62 -0.81 -1.60
C GLY A 24 17.41 0.26 -0.52
N ARG A 25 17.42 1.52 -0.84
CA ARG A 25 17.17 2.62 0.09
C ARG A 25 15.83 3.28 -0.23
N VAL A 26 14.77 2.70 0.32
CA VAL A 26 13.57 3.49 0.57
C VAL A 26 13.99 4.54 1.60
N LYS A 27 14.09 5.79 1.17
CA LYS A 27 14.28 6.89 2.09
C LYS A 27 12.96 7.07 2.82
N GLU A 28 12.88 6.47 3.97
CA GLU A 28 11.72 6.50 4.84
C GLU A 28 11.57 7.93 5.37
N ILE A 29 10.80 8.74 4.66
CA ILE A 29 10.30 9.99 5.23
C ILE A 29 8.98 9.65 5.91
N ILE A 30 9.06 8.87 6.97
CA ILE A 30 7.90 8.64 7.82
C ILE A 30 7.83 9.82 8.79
N GLY A 31 7.08 10.82 8.40
CA GLY A 31 6.64 11.87 9.30
C GLY A 31 5.44 11.45 10.13
N ILE A 32 5.41 10.21 10.65
CA ILE A 32 4.39 9.85 11.64
C ILE A 32 4.81 10.46 12.97
N ASN A 33 4.25 11.60 13.28
CA ASN A 33 4.37 12.21 14.61
C ASN A 33 3.40 11.59 15.63
N GLU A 34 2.63 10.59 15.19
CA GLU A 34 1.63 9.92 16.01
C GLU A 34 2.24 8.82 16.86
N GLU A 35 1.83 8.76 18.10
CA GLU A 35 2.17 7.66 18.98
C GLU A 35 1.32 6.44 18.65
N LEU A 36 1.97 5.33 18.30
CA LEU A 36 1.31 4.09 17.91
C LEU A 36 1.23 3.07 19.04
N GLN A 37 1.90 3.32 20.17
CA GLN A 37 1.93 2.38 21.29
C GLN A 37 0.52 2.01 21.76
N GLY A 38 0.25 0.73 21.81
CA GLY A 38 -1.03 0.19 22.26
C GLY A 38 -2.21 0.43 21.33
N ARG A 39 -1.96 0.94 20.11
CA ARG A 39 -3.02 1.17 19.11
C ARG A 39 -3.11 0.05 18.10
N THR A 40 -4.32 -0.22 17.64
CA THR A 40 -4.54 -1.02 16.44
C THR A 40 -4.29 -0.17 15.20
N VAL A 41 -3.36 -0.60 14.36
CA VAL A 41 -2.97 0.12 13.15
C VAL A 41 -3.41 -0.67 11.92
N VAL A 42 -4.13 -0.03 11.01
CA VAL A 42 -4.51 -0.60 9.72
C VAL A 42 -3.80 0.19 8.63
N ILE A 43 -2.99 -0.51 7.85
CA ILE A 43 -2.33 0.06 6.66
C ILE A 43 -3.28 -0.11 5.49
N VAL A 44 -3.61 0.99 4.83
CA VAL A 44 -4.48 1.00 3.65
C VAL A 44 -3.65 1.35 2.42
N GLU A 45 -3.64 0.45 1.45
CA GLU A 45 -2.90 0.57 0.20
C GLU A 45 -3.81 0.37 -1.02
N ASP A 46 -3.42 0.94 -2.14
CA ASP A 46 -4.09 0.73 -3.42
C ASP A 46 -3.71 -0.64 -4.02
N ILE A 47 -2.44 -0.98 -3.98
CA ILE A 47 -1.93 -2.24 -4.53
C ILE A 47 -0.76 -2.79 -3.72
N VAL A 48 -0.77 -4.10 -3.49
CA VAL A 48 0.39 -4.86 -3.01
C VAL A 48 0.90 -5.73 -4.16
N ASP A 49 2.09 -5.41 -4.63
CA ASP A 49 2.75 -6.08 -5.76
C ASP A 49 3.73 -7.16 -5.26
N THR A 50 5.01 -6.85 -5.11
CA THR A 50 6.00 -7.80 -4.56
C THR A 50 5.92 -7.96 -3.05
N GLY A 51 5.34 -7.00 -2.37
CA GLY A 51 5.23 -6.96 -0.92
C GLY A 51 6.44 -6.38 -0.19
N LYS A 52 7.53 -6.08 -0.89
CA LYS A 52 8.78 -5.56 -0.26
C LYS A 52 8.57 -4.25 0.48
N THR A 53 7.83 -3.32 -0.12
CA THR A 53 7.52 -2.04 0.53
C THR A 53 6.65 -2.24 1.77
N MET A 54 5.65 -3.10 1.65
CA MET A 54 4.75 -3.41 2.76
C MET A 54 5.50 -4.05 3.93
N LYS A 55 6.40 -4.99 3.66
CA LYS A 55 7.21 -5.63 4.69
C LYS A 55 8.04 -4.62 5.47
N ARG A 56 8.74 -3.72 4.75
CA ARG A 56 9.52 -2.66 5.39
C ARG A 56 8.66 -1.72 6.23
N MET A 57 7.47 -1.40 5.74
CA MET A 57 6.52 -0.57 6.47
C MET A 57 6.08 -1.26 7.76
N LEU A 58 5.74 -2.55 7.70
CA LEU A 58 5.38 -3.32 8.90
C LEU A 58 6.52 -3.40 9.91
N GLU A 59 7.75 -3.61 9.45
CA GLU A 59 8.94 -3.63 10.32
C GLU A 59 9.13 -2.27 11.01
N SER A 60 9.04 -1.19 10.27
CA SER A 60 9.19 0.17 10.80
C SER A 60 8.09 0.52 11.80
N LEU A 61 6.83 0.26 11.46
CA LEU A 61 5.71 0.53 12.36
C LEU A 61 5.75 -0.37 13.61
N GLY A 62 6.22 -1.62 13.45
CA GLY A 62 6.37 -2.56 14.55
C GLY A 62 7.32 -2.08 15.65
N THR A 63 8.34 -1.29 15.30
CA THR A 63 9.28 -0.71 16.29
C THR A 63 8.62 0.29 17.24
N ARG A 64 7.42 0.77 16.91
CA ARG A 64 6.66 1.73 17.72
C ARG A 64 5.67 1.08 18.68
N ASN A 65 5.75 -0.24 18.86
CA ASN A 65 4.94 -1.03 19.78
C ASN A 65 3.42 -0.84 19.61
N PRO A 66 2.86 -0.93 18.40
CA PRO A 66 1.41 -0.99 18.22
C PRO A 66 0.87 -2.26 18.88
N ASP A 67 -0.40 -2.23 19.26
CA ASP A 67 -1.09 -3.42 19.77
C ASP A 67 -1.25 -4.47 18.65
N SER A 68 -1.59 -4.03 17.46
CA SER A 68 -1.67 -4.88 16.27
C SER A 68 -1.46 -4.08 14.98
N LEU A 69 -0.99 -4.78 13.94
CA LEU A 69 -0.81 -4.26 12.58
C LEU A 69 -1.63 -5.09 11.60
N HIS A 70 -2.41 -4.44 10.75
CA HIS A 70 -3.25 -5.07 9.75
C HIS A 70 -3.04 -4.44 8.39
N ILE A 71 -3.23 -5.22 7.33
CA ILE A 71 -3.12 -4.76 5.94
C ILE A 71 -4.48 -4.81 5.28
N CYS A 72 -4.89 -3.69 4.70
CA CYS A 72 -6.07 -3.57 3.86
C CYS A 72 -5.64 -3.00 2.50
N THR A 73 -5.82 -3.74 1.43
CA THR A 73 -5.47 -3.31 0.08
C THR A 73 -6.63 -3.47 -0.88
N LEU A 74 -6.72 -2.56 -1.86
CA LEU A 74 -7.69 -2.71 -2.94
C LEU A 74 -7.31 -3.89 -3.84
N LEU A 75 -6.04 -3.94 -4.26
CA LEU A 75 -5.53 -4.93 -5.20
C LEU A 75 -4.32 -5.67 -4.62
N VAL A 76 -4.23 -6.95 -4.92
CA VAL A 76 -3.05 -7.77 -4.63
C VAL A 76 -2.73 -8.67 -5.82
N LYS A 77 -1.44 -8.87 -6.08
CA LYS A 77 -0.92 -9.81 -7.08
C LYS A 77 -0.33 -11.02 -6.35
N PRO A 78 -1.12 -12.05 -6.04
CA PRO A 78 -0.66 -13.16 -5.19
C PRO A 78 0.53 -13.90 -5.78
N ASN A 79 0.57 -14.05 -7.12
CA ASN A 79 1.66 -14.76 -7.81
C ASN A 79 2.95 -13.94 -7.94
N LYS A 80 2.92 -12.66 -7.58
CA LYS A 80 4.07 -11.76 -7.61
C LYS A 80 4.63 -11.47 -6.22
N LEU A 81 3.93 -11.86 -5.18
CA LEU A 81 4.40 -11.71 -3.81
C LEU A 81 5.70 -12.48 -3.59
N GLU A 82 6.75 -11.76 -3.22
CA GLU A 82 8.06 -12.33 -2.85
C GLU A 82 8.21 -12.45 -1.34
N GLU A 83 7.37 -11.73 -0.59
CA GLU A 83 7.41 -11.68 0.86
C GLU A 83 6.23 -12.42 1.47
N ASN A 84 6.48 -13.10 2.58
CA ASN A 84 5.41 -13.75 3.34
C ASN A 84 4.65 -12.70 4.16
N LEU A 85 3.56 -12.21 3.59
CA LEU A 85 2.69 -11.21 4.20
C LEU A 85 1.33 -11.81 4.53
N ASN A 86 0.83 -11.49 5.72
CA ASN A 86 -0.57 -11.76 6.05
C ASN A 86 -1.42 -10.55 5.64
N ILE A 87 -1.99 -10.61 4.43
CA ILE A 87 -2.92 -9.60 3.93
C ILE A 87 -4.33 -10.03 4.35
N GLU A 88 -4.86 -9.39 5.37
CA GLU A 88 -6.16 -9.79 5.96
C GLU A 88 -7.33 -9.34 5.11
N TYR A 89 -7.20 -8.18 4.48
CA TYR A 89 -8.27 -7.57 3.69
C TYR A 89 -7.75 -7.20 2.30
N ALA A 90 -8.14 -7.95 1.29
CA ALA A 90 -7.90 -7.64 -0.10
C ALA A 90 -9.23 -7.59 -0.84
N ALA A 91 -9.53 -6.50 -1.50
CA ALA A 91 -10.78 -6.37 -2.24
C ALA A 91 -10.77 -7.22 -3.51
N MET A 92 -9.62 -7.32 -4.19
CA MET A 92 -9.49 -8.07 -5.42
C MET A 92 -8.07 -8.65 -5.59
N GLU A 93 -8.01 -9.90 -6.01
CA GLU A 93 -6.78 -10.52 -6.50
C GLU A 93 -6.70 -10.34 -8.01
N ILE A 94 -5.53 -9.93 -8.50
CA ILE A 94 -5.29 -9.70 -9.93
C ILE A 94 -4.05 -10.48 -10.40
N PRO A 95 -3.97 -10.82 -11.70
CA PRO A 95 -2.78 -11.44 -12.28
C PRO A 95 -1.59 -10.47 -12.31
N ASN A 96 -0.43 -10.96 -12.79
CA ASN A 96 0.83 -10.19 -12.81
C ASN A 96 0.86 -9.06 -13.84
N ASP A 97 -0.20 -8.85 -14.58
CA ASP A 97 -0.29 -7.84 -15.62
C ASP A 97 -0.08 -6.43 -15.06
N PHE A 98 0.41 -5.56 -15.91
CA PHE A 98 0.49 -4.15 -15.60
C PHE A 98 -0.89 -3.51 -15.72
N ILE A 99 -1.29 -2.74 -14.73
CA ILE A 99 -2.62 -2.13 -14.68
C ILE A 99 -2.53 -0.61 -14.67
N VAL A 100 -3.59 0.02 -15.15
CA VAL A 100 -3.75 1.47 -15.23
C VAL A 100 -5.21 1.86 -14.98
N GLY A 101 -5.43 3.06 -14.51
CA GLY A 101 -6.76 3.60 -14.22
C GLY A 101 -7.11 3.56 -12.73
N TYR A 102 -8.24 4.13 -12.38
CA TYR A 102 -8.70 4.25 -10.99
C TYR A 102 -7.64 4.88 -10.05
N GLY A 103 -6.91 5.89 -10.57
CA GLY A 103 -5.81 6.54 -9.86
C GLY A 103 -4.42 5.95 -10.11
N LEU A 104 -4.34 4.73 -10.62
CA LEU A 104 -3.07 4.09 -10.98
C LEU A 104 -2.59 4.59 -12.35
N ASP A 105 -1.29 4.82 -12.47
CA ASP A 105 -0.71 5.35 -13.70
C ASP A 105 0.12 4.34 -14.48
N TYR A 106 0.17 4.58 -15.78
CA TYR A 106 1.17 4.03 -16.67
C TYR A 106 1.93 5.20 -17.31
N ASP A 107 3.21 5.32 -17.01
CA ASP A 107 4.05 6.42 -17.47
C ASP A 107 3.42 7.81 -17.22
N GLN A 108 2.92 8.02 -16.01
CA GLN A 108 2.22 9.22 -15.53
C GLN A 108 0.90 9.54 -16.26
N GLN A 109 0.37 8.59 -17.02
CA GLN A 109 -0.89 8.71 -17.76
C GLN A 109 -1.93 7.72 -17.24
N GLY A 110 -3.19 7.98 -17.58
CA GLY A 110 -4.30 7.06 -17.34
C GLY A 110 -4.91 7.08 -15.94
N ARG A 111 -4.42 7.89 -15.00
CA ARG A 111 -4.97 7.99 -13.63
C ARG A 111 -6.45 8.39 -13.60
N ASN A 112 -6.89 9.15 -14.61
CA ASN A 112 -8.26 9.66 -14.75
C ASN A 112 -9.25 8.64 -15.32
N LEU A 113 -8.79 7.47 -15.74
CA LEU A 113 -9.68 6.41 -16.21
C LEU A 113 -10.54 5.93 -15.03
N ARG A 114 -11.84 5.75 -15.29
CA ARG A 114 -12.81 5.37 -14.27
C ARG A 114 -12.56 3.97 -13.72
N ASP A 115 -12.23 3.04 -14.61
CA ASP A 115 -12.06 1.63 -14.31
C ASP A 115 -10.58 1.25 -14.28
N ILE A 116 -10.30 0.02 -13.87
CA ILE A 116 -8.96 -0.55 -13.89
C ILE A 116 -8.80 -1.37 -15.18
N TYR A 117 -7.76 -1.07 -15.94
CA TYR A 117 -7.44 -1.71 -17.21
C TYR A 117 -6.10 -2.41 -17.15
N THR A 118 -5.98 -3.50 -17.86
CA THR A 118 -4.70 -4.15 -18.12
C THR A 118 -4.01 -3.49 -19.32
N VAL A 119 -2.72 -3.19 -19.17
CA VAL A 119 -1.91 -2.70 -20.29
C VAL A 119 -1.58 -3.88 -21.19
N MET A 120 -2.01 -3.80 -22.45
CA MET A 120 -1.65 -4.79 -23.47
C MET A 120 -0.31 -4.38 -24.08
N GLU A 121 0.67 -5.25 -24.01
CA GLU A 121 1.90 -5.11 -24.80
C GLU A 121 1.65 -5.68 -26.19
N ASP A 122 1.93 -4.87 -27.20
CA ASP A 122 1.83 -5.29 -28.61
C ASP A 122 2.97 -6.24 -28.99
#